data_f815387b7c2a791fe490c53415acc187
#
_entry.id   f815387b7c2a791fe490c53415acc187
#
_cell.length_a   1.000
_cell.length_b   1.000
_cell.length_c   1.000
_cell.angle_alpha   90.00
_cell.angle_beta   90.00
_cell.angle_gamma   90.00
#
_symmetry.space_group_name_H-M   'P 1'
#
loop_
_entity.id
_entity.type
_entity.pdbx_description
1 polymer ?
#
loop_
_entity_poly.entity_id
_entity_poly.type
_entity_poly.pdbx_seq_one_letter_code
_entity_poly.pdbx_strand_id
1 'polypeptide(L)'
;MNMDSSFDGKELEREVFFDSTQDGLGELLLGISMIGVAAASASLFFIPLFIIPLVLGGRIAEAVRKRLTYPRIGYVKLRGEQTGRALGGVLLYEFLVLLVAAIALYIFFGDIMEFRLWVRWSPLITALLILGLFLNLHDKSGNKRYLALAVLSVLVGLVLSFVSFDISFPYLFGYFDSGVVFYFFLMGSVMLSSGLIQFVYFLYRNPVSPEDRD
;
A
#
# COMPACT_ATOMS: atom_id res chain seq x y z
N MET A 1 -41.05 6.14 23.79
CA MET A 1 -39.57 6.13 23.88
C MET A 1 -39.06 5.55 22.55
N ASN A 2 -38.99 6.45 21.53
CA ASN A 2 -38.60 6.06 20.18
C ASN A 2 -37.07 5.95 20.18
N MET A 3 -36.56 4.73 20.13
CA MET A 3 -35.18 4.45 19.78
C MET A 3 -35.05 4.52 18.25
N ASP A 4 -34.83 5.73 17.72
CA ASP A 4 -34.35 5.92 16.36
C ASP A 4 -32.84 5.55 16.36
N SER A 5 -32.57 4.28 16.41
CA SER A 5 -31.24 3.75 16.08
C SER A 5 -31.20 3.52 14.58
N SER A 6 -31.06 4.58 13.80
CA SER A 6 -30.47 4.46 12.48
C SER A 6 -29.00 4.06 12.67
N PHE A 7 -28.79 2.78 12.92
CA PHE A 7 -27.46 2.19 12.92
C PHE A 7 -26.87 2.45 11.55
N ASP A 8 -25.95 3.40 11.47
CA ASP A 8 -25.28 3.67 10.20
C ASP A 8 -24.36 2.48 9.89
N GLY A 9 -24.87 1.59 9.01
CA GLY A 9 -24.15 0.37 8.62
C GLY A 9 -22.73 0.63 8.12
N LYS A 10 -22.46 1.86 7.62
CA LYS A 10 -21.13 2.28 7.21
C LYS A 10 -20.17 2.52 8.38
N GLU A 11 -20.65 3.07 9.49
CA GLU A 11 -19.82 3.23 10.70
C GLU A 11 -19.44 1.88 11.28
N LEU A 12 -20.38 0.94 11.34
CA LEU A 12 -20.10 -0.41 11.82
C LEU A 12 -19.11 -1.15 10.90
N GLU A 13 -19.30 -1.07 9.57
CA GLU A 13 -18.35 -1.66 8.61
C GLU A 13 -16.96 -1.06 8.76
N ARG A 14 -16.86 0.25 8.97
CA ARG A 14 -15.60 0.95 9.18
C ARG A 14 -14.90 0.55 10.47
N GLU A 15 -15.65 0.42 11.55
CA GLU A 15 -15.13 -0.01 12.86
C GLU A 15 -14.60 -1.44 12.79
N VAL A 16 -15.38 -2.36 12.21
CA VAL A 16 -14.95 -3.76 12.03
C VAL A 16 -13.76 -3.88 11.07
N PHE A 17 -13.71 -3.07 10.00
CA PHE A 17 -12.55 -3.03 9.10
C PHE A 17 -11.32 -2.46 9.81
N PHE A 18 -11.49 -1.40 10.61
CA PHE A 18 -10.43 -0.84 11.44
C PHE A 18 -9.84 -1.89 12.38
N ASP A 19 -10.71 -2.60 13.12
CA ASP A 19 -10.28 -3.65 14.06
C ASP A 19 -9.55 -4.79 13.35
N SER A 20 -10.02 -5.18 12.16
CA SER A 20 -9.37 -6.23 11.37
C SER A 20 -8.02 -5.83 10.76
N THR A 21 -7.74 -4.52 10.61
CA THR A 21 -6.49 -3.99 10.01
C THR A 21 -5.52 -3.43 11.03
N GLN A 22 -5.87 -3.41 12.33
CA GLN A 22 -5.00 -2.93 13.40
C GLN A 22 -3.72 -3.75 13.59
N ASP A 23 -3.69 -4.97 13.08
CA ASP A 23 -2.57 -5.90 13.23
C ASP A 23 -1.32 -5.53 12.40
N GLY A 24 -1.39 -4.57 11.51
CA GLY A 24 -0.27 -4.13 10.65
C GLY A 24 0.19 -5.16 9.60
N LEU A 25 -0.46 -6.33 9.49
CA LEU A 25 -0.08 -7.38 8.52
C LEU A 25 -0.21 -6.92 7.07
N GLY A 26 -1.23 -6.10 6.77
CA GLY A 26 -1.38 -5.53 5.44
C GLY A 26 -0.20 -4.66 5.03
N GLU A 27 0.29 -3.81 5.95
CA GLU A 27 1.46 -2.96 5.73
C GLU A 27 2.74 -3.78 5.57
N LEU A 28 2.91 -4.85 6.38
CA LEU A 28 4.04 -5.77 6.25
C LEU A 28 4.09 -6.41 4.85
N LEU A 29 2.97 -6.95 4.37
CA LEU A 29 2.90 -7.60 3.06
C LEU A 29 3.13 -6.62 1.92
N LEU A 30 2.56 -5.41 1.99
CA LEU A 30 2.80 -4.36 1.02
C LEU A 30 4.27 -3.89 1.05
N GLY A 31 4.86 -3.73 2.24
CA GLY A 31 6.28 -3.39 2.40
C GLY A 31 7.19 -4.43 1.77
N ILE A 32 6.94 -5.73 2.02
CA ILE A 32 7.69 -6.82 1.39
C ILE A 32 7.53 -6.79 -0.13
N SER A 33 6.31 -6.57 -0.65
CA SER A 33 6.07 -6.47 -2.08
C SER A 33 6.84 -5.32 -2.73
N MET A 34 6.86 -4.14 -2.09
CA MET A 34 7.60 -2.97 -2.59
C MET A 34 9.11 -3.21 -2.60
N ILE A 35 9.66 -3.78 -1.52
CA ILE A 35 11.09 -4.17 -1.48
C ILE A 35 11.36 -5.24 -2.53
N GLY A 36 10.43 -6.15 -2.74
CA GLY A 36 10.50 -7.17 -3.80
C GLY A 36 10.60 -6.58 -5.20
N VAL A 37 9.84 -5.51 -5.51
CA VAL A 37 9.95 -4.77 -6.78
C VAL A 37 11.34 -4.15 -6.92
N ALA A 38 11.82 -3.48 -5.88
CA ALA A 38 13.16 -2.88 -5.87
C ALA A 38 14.25 -3.93 -6.06
N ALA A 39 14.18 -5.06 -5.34
CA ALA A 39 15.14 -6.15 -5.45
C ALA A 39 15.08 -6.86 -6.82
N ALA A 40 13.87 -7.03 -7.39
CA ALA A 40 13.68 -7.61 -8.71
C ALA A 40 14.31 -6.77 -9.83
N SER A 41 14.45 -5.46 -9.62
CA SER A 41 15.20 -4.59 -10.55
C SER A 41 16.70 -4.91 -10.61
N ALA A 42 17.24 -5.44 -9.52
CA ALA A 42 18.66 -5.87 -9.47
C ALA A 42 18.86 -7.32 -9.94
N SER A 43 17.86 -8.20 -9.71
CA SER A 43 17.93 -9.60 -10.15
C SER A 43 16.54 -10.23 -10.24
N LEU A 44 16.29 -10.94 -11.34
CA LEU A 44 15.04 -11.68 -11.58
C LEU A 44 14.76 -12.74 -10.51
N PHE A 45 15.78 -13.18 -9.78
CA PHE A 45 15.64 -14.12 -8.65
C PHE A 45 14.69 -13.60 -7.57
N PHE A 46 14.56 -12.28 -7.41
CA PHE A 46 13.70 -11.65 -6.40
C PHE A 46 12.24 -11.44 -6.84
N ILE A 47 11.88 -11.81 -8.08
CA ILE A 47 10.49 -11.72 -8.55
C ILE A 47 9.48 -12.41 -7.61
N PRO A 48 9.73 -13.60 -7.03
CA PRO A 48 8.82 -14.21 -6.08
C PRO A 48 8.55 -13.37 -4.84
N LEU A 49 9.52 -12.57 -4.39
CA LEU A 49 9.36 -11.68 -3.23
C LEU A 49 8.30 -10.61 -3.46
N PHE A 50 8.11 -10.20 -4.70
CA PHE A 50 7.05 -9.27 -5.13
C PHE A 50 5.72 -10.01 -5.38
N ILE A 51 5.75 -11.10 -6.17
CA ILE A 51 4.53 -11.77 -6.64
C ILE A 51 3.81 -12.51 -5.52
N ILE A 52 4.54 -13.20 -4.63
CA ILE A 52 3.93 -14.01 -3.58
C ILE A 52 3.07 -13.17 -2.63
N PRO A 53 3.55 -12.06 -2.04
CA PRO A 53 2.70 -11.22 -1.19
C PRO A 53 1.55 -10.56 -1.96
N LEU A 54 1.74 -10.22 -3.23
CA LEU A 54 0.70 -9.61 -4.04
C LEU A 54 -0.45 -10.58 -4.34
N VAL A 55 -0.14 -11.82 -4.72
CA VAL A 55 -1.14 -12.84 -5.12
C VAL A 55 -1.70 -13.61 -3.93
N LEU A 56 -0.84 -13.97 -2.98
CA LEU A 56 -1.21 -14.80 -1.84
C LEU A 56 -1.33 -14.00 -0.53
N GLY A 57 -1.05 -12.69 -0.55
CA GLY A 57 -1.00 -11.84 0.64
C GLY A 57 -2.28 -11.90 1.47
N GLY A 58 -3.44 -11.88 0.84
CA GLY A 58 -4.72 -12.03 1.54
C GLY A 58 -4.86 -13.36 2.26
N ARG A 59 -4.42 -14.46 1.63
CA ARG A 59 -4.44 -15.80 2.23
C ARG A 59 -3.40 -15.93 3.36
N ILE A 60 -2.22 -15.36 3.16
CA ILE A 60 -1.15 -15.34 4.16
C ILE A 60 -1.61 -14.52 5.37
N ALA A 61 -2.13 -13.31 5.15
CA ALA A 61 -2.66 -12.48 6.23
C ALA A 61 -3.77 -13.20 7.00
N GLU A 62 -4.73 -13.84 6.31
CA GLU A 62 -5.79 -14.58 6.96
C GLU A 62 -5.26 -15.78 7.76
N ALA A 63 -4.30 -16.53 7.23
CA ALA A 63 -3.68 -17.64 7.93
C ALA A 63 -2.95 -17.19 9.21
N VAL A 64 -2.25 -16.06 9.15
CA VAL A 64 -1.57 -15.47 10.32
C VAL A 64 -2.59 -14.94 11.32
N ARG A 65 -3.64 -14.24 10.86
CA ARG A 65 -4.74 -13.73 11.71
C ARG A 65 -5.45 -14.84 12.45
N LYS A 66 -5.76 -15.94 11.79
CA LYS A 66 -6.40 -17.11 12.43
C LYS A 66 -5.59 -17.65 13.61
N ARG A 67 -4.27 -17.57 13.53
CA ARG A 67 -3.38 -18.10 14.58
C ARG A 67 -3.03 -17.09 15.66
N LEU A 68 -2.88 -15.81 15.27
CA LEU A 68 -2.30 -14.79 16.16
C LEU A 68 -3.27 -13.67 16.53
N THR A 69 -4.17 -13.26 15.63
CA THR A 69 -5.03 -12.09 15.82
C THR A 69 -6.40 -12.49 16.36
N TYR A 70 -7.07 -13.45 15.72
CA TYR A 70 -8.44 -13.84 16.09
C TYR A 70 -8.60 -14.42 17.50
N PRO A 71 -7.66 -15.23 18.03
CA PRO A 71 -7.76 -15.69 19.43
C PRO A 71 -7.69 -14.56 20.46
N ARG A 72 -7.27 -13.34 20.05
CA ARG A 72 -7.06 -12.20 20.96
C ARG A 72 -8.19 -11.18 20.95
N ILE A 73 -8.86 -11.00 19.79
CA ILE A 73 -9.90 -9.97 19.61
C ILE A 73 -11.24 -10.52 19.12
N GLY A 74 -11.32 -11.83 18.87
CA GLY A 74 -12.49 -12.45 18.24
C GLY A 74 -12.47 -12.36 16.71
N TYR A 75 -13.43 -12.98 16.06
CA TYR A 75 -13.55 -13.05 14.62
C TYR A 75 -14.91 -12.50 14.16
N VAL A 76 -14.87 -11.42 13.36
CA VAL A 76 -16.04 -10.92 12.64
C VAL A 76 -15.77 -11.04 11.15
N LYS A 77 -16.61 -11.82 10.45
CA LYS A 77 -16.51 -11.96 9.00
C LYS A 77 -17.24 -10.81 8.32
N LEU A 78 -16.49 -9.88 7.74
CA LEU A 78 -17.05 -8.85 6.89
C LEU A 78 -17.66 -9.46 5.62
N ARG A 79 -18.81 -8.95 5.23
CA ARG A 79 -19.43 -9.30 3.94
C ARG A 79 -18.52 -8.73 2.83
N GLY A 80 -18.03 -9.59 1.95
CA GLY A 80 -17.12 -9.18 0.88
C GLY A 80 -17.70 -8.04 0.05
N GLU A 81 -16.96 -6.95 -0.06
CA GLU A 81 -17.28 -5.83 -0.95
C GLU A 81 -17.37 -6.33 -2.41
N GLN A 82 -18.22 -5.71 -3.21
CA GLN A 82 -18.31 -6.04 -4.64
C GLN A 82 -16.99 -5.65 -5.32
N THR A 83 -16.09 -6.62 -5.46
CA THR A 83 -14.71 -6.46 -6.01
C THR A 83 -14.67 -5.69 -7.34
N GLY A 84 -15.70 -5.86 -8.18
CA GLY A 84 -15.75 -5.17 -9.48
C GLY A 84 -15.92 -3.66 -9.38
N ARG A 85 -16.68 -3.15 -8.40
CA ARG A 85 -16.87 -1.69 -8.22
C ARG A 85 -15.63 -1.04 -7.63
N ALA A 86 -14.98 -1.70 -6.68
CA ALA A 86 -13.72 -1.24 -6.09
C ALA A 86 -12.60 -1.21 -7.15
N LEU A 87 -12.47 -2.26 -7.98
CA LEU A 87 -11.50 -2.33 -9.06
C LEU A 87 -11.71 -1.21 -10.10
N GLY A 88 -12.96 -0.95 -10.50
CA GLY A 88 -13.29 0.12 -11.43
C GLY A 88 -12.88 1.50 -10.91
N GLY A 89 -13.07 1.78 -9.62
CA GLY A 89 -12.64 3.02 -8.98
C GLY A 89 -11.12 3.19 -8.98
N VAL A 90 -10.37 2.13 -8.69
CA VAL A 90 -8.90 2.15 -8.71
C VAL A 90 -8.39 2.40 -10.14
N LEU A 91 -8.89 1.67 -11.13
CA LEU A 91 -8.48 1.85 -12.53
C LEU A 91 -8.78 3.25 -13.06
N LEU A 92 -9.94 3.82 -12.70
CA LEU A 92 -10.29 5.21 -13.06
C LEU A 92 -9.31 6.21 -12.43
N TYR A 93 -8.97 6.02 -11.16
CA TYR A 93 -8.01 6.88 -10.47
C TYR A 93 -6.62 6.82 -11.14
N GLU A 94 -6.10 5.63 -11.40
CA GLU A 94 -4.80 5.45 -12.05
C GLU A 94 -4.77 6.07 -13.45
N PHE A 95 -5.83 5.89 -14.22
CA PHE A 95 -5.98 6.54 -15.52
C PHE A 95 -5.95 8.07 -15.41
N LEU A 96 -6.67 8.65 -14.45
CA LEU A 96 -6.69 10.10 -14.23
C LEU A 96 -5.31 10.62 -13.81
N VAL A 97 -4.58 9.91 -12.95
CA VAL A 97 -3.21 10.30 -12.54
C VAL A 97 -2.28 10.33 -13.76
N LEU A 98 -2.32 9.28 -14.60
CA LEU A 98 -1.48 9.24 -15.80
C LEU A 98 -1.86 10.34 -16.80
N LEU A 99 -3.14 10.62 -16.98
CA LEU A 99 -3.63 11.70 -17.85
C LEU A 99 -3.15 13.07 -17.36
N VAL A 100 -3.28 13.34 -16.05
CA VAL A 100 -2.81 14.60 -15.45
C VAL A 100 -1.29 14.70 -15.57
N ALA A 101 -0.55 13.63 -15.34
CA ALA A 101 0.90 13.60 -15.52
C ALA A 101 1.29 13.93 -16.98
N ALA A 102 0.62 13.33 -17.95
CA ALA A 102 0.87 13.62 -19.39
C ALA A 102 0.59 15.09 -19.73
N ILE A 103 -0.53 15.63 -19.25
CA ILE A 103 -0.88 17.05 -19.48
C ILE A 103 0.15 17.97 -18.82
N ALA A 104 0.57 17.67 -17.58
CA ALA A 104 1.56 18.46 -16.88
C ALA A 104 2.92 18.44 -17.62
N LEU A 105 3.41 17.27 -18.04
CA LEU A 105 4.64 17.15 -18.82
C LEU A 105 4.54 17.94 -20.14
N TYR A 106 3.41 17.89 -20.82
CA TYR A 106 3.20 18.68 -22.03
C TYR A 106 3.24 20.20 -21.76
N ILE A 107 2.55 20.66 -20.71
CA ILE A 107 2.50 22.10 -20.39
C ILE A 107 3.89 22.63 -19.98
N PHE A 108 4.63 21.87 -19.17
CA PHE A 108 5.91 22.35 -18.62
C PHE A 108 7.09 22.15 -19.57
N PHE A 109 7.07 21.14 -20.43
CA PHE A 109 8.20 20.77 -21.26
C PHE A 109 7.92 20.85 -22.76
N GLY A 110 6.65 21.03 -23.17
CA GLY A 110 6.25 21.14 -24.57
C GLY A 110 6.27 19.83 -25.34
N ASP A 111 6.68 18.73 -24.71
CA ASP A 111 6.76 17.40 -25.34
C ASP A 111 6.36 16.29 -24.36
N ILE A 112 5.40 15.45 -24.76
CA ILE A 112 4.96 14.27 -24.00
C ILE A 112 5.62 12.99 -24.52
N MET A 113 6.25 13.02 -25.69
CA MET A 113 6.86 11.85 -26.31
C MET A 113 8.32 11.63 -25.86
N GLU A 114 8.91 12.59 -25.18
CA GLU A 114 10.26 12.43 -24.66
C GLU A 114 10.29 11.45 -23.49
N PHE A 115 10.69 10.20 -23.78
CA PHE A 115 10.78 9.12 -22.80
C PHE A 115 11.61 9.50 -21.56
N ARG A 116 12.64 10.31 -21.75
CA ARG A 116 13.53 10.78 -20.67
C ARG A 116 12.78 11.61 -19.62
N LEU A 117 11.78 12.39 -19.98
CA LEU A 117 10.93 13.12 -19.04
C LEU A 117 10.09 12.17 -18.18
N TRP A 118 9.46 11.18 -18.81
CA TRP A 118 8.70 10.16 -18.08
C TRP A 118 9.55 9.39 -17.08
N VAL A 119 10.77 9.01 -17.50
CA VAL A 119 11.72 8.33 -16.64
C VAL A 119 12.08 9.21 -15.45
N ARG A 120 12.42 10.49 -15.67
CA ARG A 120 12.78 11.42 -14.60
C ARG A 120 11.66 11.65 -13.60
N TRP A 121 10.41 11.78 -14.05
CA TRP A 121 9.26 12.04 -13.20
C TRP A 121 8.54 10.77 -12.71
N SER A 122 9.03 9.60 -13.11
CA SER A 122 8.44 8.32 -12.74
C SER A 122 8.34 8.07 -11.22
N PRO A 123 9.26 8.53 -10.34
CA PRO A 123 9.08 8.38 -8.90
C PRO A 123 7.87 9.15 -8.38
N LEU A 124 7.66 10.39 -8.85
CA LEU A 124 6.50 11.19 -8.47
C LEU A 124 5.21 10.60 -9.02
N ILE A 125 5.19 10.15 -10.28
CA ILE A 125 4.01 9.50 -10.88
C ILE A 125 3.66 8.24 -10.09
N THR A 126 4.64 7.41 -9.75
CA THR A 126 4.44 6.21 -8.92
C THR A 126 3.91 6.58 -7.53
N ALA A 127 4.43 7.65 -6.93
CA ALA A 127 3.97 8.14 -5.64
C ALA A 127 2.50 8.57 -5.68
N LEU A 128 2.08 9.24 -6.76
CA LEU A 128 0.68 9.65 -6.96
C LEU A 128 -0.25 8.45 -7.18
N LEU A 129 0.20 7.40 -7.89
CA LEU A 129 -0.56 6.15 -8.02
C LEU A 129 -0.76 5.47 -6.65
N ILE A 130 0.31 5.40 -5.86
CA ILE A 130 0.27 4.80 -4.51
C ILE A 130 -0.50 5.68 -3.51
N LEU A 131 -0.54 7.00 -3.70
CA LEU A 131 -1.38 7.92 -2.93
C LEU A 131 -2.85 7.46 -2.92
N GLY A 132 -3.40 7.07 -4.08
CA GLY A 132 -4.78 6.58 -4.17
C GLY A 132 -5.02 5.31 -3.34
N LEU A 133 -4.04 4.40 -3.29
CA LEU A 133 -4.11 3.23 -2.42
C LEU A 133 -4.21 3.65 -0.94
N PHE A 134 -3.35 4.54 -0.47
CA PHE A 134 -3.36 4.99 0.91
C PHE A 134 -4.62 5.78 1.28
N LEU A 135 -5.13 6.62 0.38
CA LEU A 135 -6.38 7.34 0.59
C LEU A 135 -7.57 6.38 0.69
N ASN A 136 -7.62 5.34 -0.15
CA ASN A 136 -8.65 4.31 -0.08
C ASN A 136 -8.57 3.52 1.24
N LEU A 137 -7.36 3.16 1.69
CA LEU A 137 -7.14 2.50 2.97
C LEU A 137 -7.53 3.41 4.14
N HIS A 138 -7.25 4.72 4.05
CA HIS A 138 -7.67 5.70 5.05
C HIS A 138 -9.19 5.81 5.12
N ASP A 139 -9.86 5.92 3.98
CA ASP A 139 -11.32 6.04 3.92
C ASP A 139 -12.03 4.82 4.53
N LYS A 140 -11.54 3.63 4.18
CA LYS A 140 -12.08 2.37 4.70
C LYS A 140 -11.79 2.14 6.19
N SER A 141 -10.57 2.43 6.64
CA SER A 141 -10.15 2.14 8.01
C SER A 141 -10.36 3.31 8.98
N GLY A 142 -10.42 4.56 8.49
CA GLY A 142 -10.38 5.75 9.34
C GLY A 142 -9.03 6.01 10.00
N ASN A 143 -8.02 5.20 9.72
CA ASN A 143 -6.71 5.30 10.37
C ASN A 143 -5.87 6.42 9.75
N LYS A 144 -5.53 7.45 10.57
CA LYS A 144 -4.73 8.60 10.15
C LYS A 144 -3.31 8.25 9.72
N ARG A 145 -2.82 7.05 10.06
CA ARG A 145 -1.50 6.56 9.62
C ARG A 145 -1.41 6.46 8.10
N TYR A 146 -2.47 5.99 7.44
CA TYR A 146 -2.50 5.91 5.98
C TYR A 146 -2.44 7.29 5.33
N LEU A 147 -3.00 8.32 5.97
CA LEU A 147 -2.84 9.68 5.50
C LEU A 147 -1.38 10.17 5.63
N ALA A 148 -0.71 9.84 6.74
CA ALA A 148 0.70 10.17 6.92
C ALA A 148 1.59 9.45 5.89
N LEU A 149 1.32 8.16 5.61
CA LEU A 149 2.02 7.39 4.56
C LEU A 149 1.75 7.96 3.16
N ALA A 150 0.53 8.44 2.90
CA ALA A 150 0.17 9.10 1.65
C ALA A 150 0.99 10.38 1.42
N VAL A 151 1.07 11.24 2.43
CA VAL A 151 1.87 12.48 2.37
C VAL A 151 3.36 12.15 2.21
N LEU A 152 3.87 11.21 3.00
CA LEU A 152 5.27 10.78 2.93
C LEU A 152 5.60 10.21 1.54
N SER A 153 4.72 9.40 0.96
CA SER A 153 4.86 8.84 -0.39
C SER A 153 5.08 9.94 -1.43
N VAL A 154 4.23 10.98 -1.42
CA VAL A 154 4.35 12.10 -2.36
C VAL A 154 5.64 12.89 -2.14
N LEU A 155 6.02 13.14 -0.89
CA LEU A 155 7.27 13.84 -0.57
C LEU A 155 8.50 13.07 -1.05
N VAL A 156 8.55 11.76 -0.81
CA VAL A 156 9.64 10.89 -1.28
C VAL A 156 9.69 10.86 -2.80
N GLY A 157 8.54 10.68 -3.47
CA GLY A 157 8.47 10.69 -4.93
C GLY A 157 8.93 12.01 -5.53
N LEU A 158 8.51 13.14 -4.93
CA LEU A 158 8.92 14.48 -5.36
C LEU A 158 10.44 14.66 -5.22
N VAL A 159 11.00 14.38 -4.05
CA VAL A 159 12.44 14.52 -3.79
C VAL A 159 13.26 13.67 -4.77
N LEU A 160 12.88 12.40 -4.97
CA LEU A 160 13.57 11.51 -5.88
C LEU A 160 13.48 11.93 -7.36
N SER A 161 12.41 12.63 -7.75
CA SER A 161 12.28 13.17 -9.12
C SER A 161 13.21 14.37 -9.39
N PHE A 162 13.68 15.06 -8.34
CA PHE A 162 14.68 16.13 -8.48
C PHE A 162 16.13 15.62 -8.38
N VAL A 163 16.35 14.46 -7.75
CA VAL A 163 17.66 13.85 -7.64
C VAL A 163 17.96 13.05 -8.91
N SER A 164 19.07 13.35 -9.58
CA SER A 164 19.53 12.53 -10.72
C SER A 164 20.38 11.39 -10.19
N PHE A 165 20.04 10.18 -10.57
CA PHE A 165 20.81 8.99 -10.26
C PHE A 165 21.49 8.48 -11.51
N ASP A 166 22.82 8.33 -11.48
CA ASP A 166 23.60 7.76 -12.58
C ASP A 166 23.73 6.22 -12.51
N ILE A 167 22.87 5.58 -11.70
CA ILE A 167 22.88 4.13 -11.51
C ILE A 167 21.82 3.52 -12.43
N SER A 168 22.20 2.62 -13.32
CA SER A 168 21.28 1.84 -14.15
C SER A 168 21.12 0.43 -13.62
N PHE A 169 19.88 -0.02 -13.45
CA PHE A 169 19.55 -1.39 -13.08
C PHE A 169 19.13 -2.19 -14.33
N PRO A 170 19.93 -3.17 -14.75
CA PRO A 170 19.80 -3.77 -16.09
C PRO A 170 18.70 -4.85 -16.24
N TYR A 171 18.06 -5.34 -15.16
CA TYR A 171 17.41 -6.64 -15.22
C TYR A 171 15.88 -6.65 -15.36
N LEU A 172 15.16 -5.74 -14.74
CA LEU A 172 13.70 -5.73 -14.87
C LEU A 172 13.27 -4.57 -15.79
N PHE A 173 12.79 -4.84 -16.98
CA PHE A 173 12.31 -3.85 -17.97
C PHE A 173 13.38 -2.96 -18.64
N GLY A 174 14.66 -3.24 -18.51
CA GLY A 174 15.75 -2.63 -19.30
C GLY A 174 16.05 -1.15 -19.08
N TYR A 175 15.12 -0.37 -18.49
CA TYR A 175 15.22 1.09 -18.35
C TYR A 175 14.47 1.63 -17.12
N PHE A 176 14.44 0.89 -16.01
CA PHE A 176 13.93 1.48 -14.77
C PHE A 176 14.92 2.53 -14.30
N ASP A 177 14.45 3.76 -14.15
CA ASP A 177 15.21 4.80 -13.46
C ASP A 177 15.47 4.37 -12.01
N SER A 178 16.71 4.57 -11.60
CA SER A 178 17.14 4.35 -10.22
C SER A 178 16.21 5.03 -9.21
N GLY A 179 15.62 6.16 -9.58
CA GLY A 179 14.69 6.90 -8.75
C GLY A 179 13.46 6.07 -8.34
N VAL A 180 12.86 5.32 -9.27
CA VAL A 180 11.71 4.45 -8.96
C VAL A 180 12.13 3.28 -8.09
N VAL A 181 13.30 2.69 -8.35
CA VAL A 181 13.84 1.60 -7.53
C VAL A 181 14.08 2.06 -6.09
N PHE A 182 14.71 3.23 -5.92
CA PHE A 182 14.89 3.83 -4.60
C PHE A 182 13.57 4.20 -3.94
N TYR A 183 12.59 4.68 -4.70
CA TYR A 183 11.25 4.95 -4.18
C TYR A 183 10.62 3.68 -3.59
N PHE A 184 10.59 2.58 -4.33
CA PHE A 184 10.04 1.31 -3.83
C PHE A 184 10.82 0.78 -2.64
N PHE A 185 12.14 0.90 -2.63
CA PHE A 185 12.97 0.49 -1.50
C PHE A 185 12.69 1.31 -0.25
N LEU A 186 12.66 2.64 -0.34
CA LEU A 186 12.41 3.53 0.79
C LEU A 186 10.99 3.36 1.33
N MET A 187 9.98 3.45 0.47
CA MET A 187 8.59 3.29 0.90
C MET A 187 8.31 1.88 1.42
N GLY A 188 8.88 0.85 0.79
CA GLY A 188 8.78 -0.52 1.27
C GLY A 188 9.40 -0.69 2.65
N SER A 189 10.58 -0.08 2.90
CA SER A 189 11.24 -0.11 4.21
C SER A 189 10.41 0.61 5.29
N VAL A 190 9.82 1.77 4.97
CA VAL A 190 8.93 2.50 5.87
C VAL A 190 7.70 1.66 6.20
N MET A 191 7.05 1.08 5.20
CA MET A 191 5.85 0.26 5.41
C MET A 191 6.17 -1.02 6.20
N LEU A 192 7.28 -1.69 5.87
CA LEU A 192 7.72 -2.88 6.60
C LEU A 192 7.98 -2.55 8.08
N SER A 193 8.70 -1.47 8.35
CA SER A 193 8.99 -1.03 9.72
C SER A 193 7.72 -0.63 10.47
N SER A 194 6.86 0.17 9.83
CA SER A 194 5.56 0.59 10.39
C SER A 194 4.67 -0.61 10.71
N GLY A 195 4.53 -1.54 9.75
CA GLY A 195 3.74 -2.76 9.93
C GLY A 195 4.28 -3.66 11.02
N LEU A 196 5.62 -3.82 11.11
CA LEU A 196 6.26 -4.63 12.14
C LEU A 196 6.05 -4.03 13.55
N ILE A 197 6.26 -2.73 13.70
CA ILE A 197 6.02 -2.03 14.97
C ILE A 197 4.56 -2.20 15.39
N GLN A 198 3.63 -2.03 14.46
CA GLN A 198 2.21 -2.18 14.74
C GLN A 198 1.85 -3.62 15.12
N PHE A 199 2.40 -4.60 14.42
CA PHE A 199 2.17 -6.01 14.72
C PHE A 199 2.67 -6.39 16.11
N VAL A 200 3.88 -6.00 16.46
CA VAL A 200 4.44 -6.25 17.79
C VAL A 200 3.63 -5.52 18.89
N TYR A 201 3.28 -4.26 18.64
CA TYR A 201 2.44 -3.48 19.57
C TYR A 201 1.07 -4.12 19.77
N PHE A 202 0.43 -4.60 18.70
CA PHE A 202 -0.85 -5.31 18.73
C PHE A 202 -0.75 -6.58 19.60
N LEU A 203 0.29 -7.39 19.38
CA LEU A 203 0.50 -8.61 20.16
C LEU A 203 0.73 -8.35 21.65
N TYR A 204 1.43 -7.26 21.96
CA TYR A 204 1.71 -6.85 23.35
C TYR A 204 0.45 -6.33 24.04
N ARG A 205 -0.36 -5.53 23.34
CA ARG A 205 -1.57 -4.92 23.90
C ARG A 205 -2.71 -5.93 24.12
N ASN A 206 -2.77 -6.97 23.31
CA ASN A 206 -3.83 -7.98 23.35
C ASN A 206 -3.24 -9.35 23.69
N PRO A 207 -2.93 -9.64 24.97
CA PRO A 207 -2.43 -10.96 25.38
C PRO A 207 -3.53 -12.01 25.21
N VAL A 208 -3.14 -13.25 24.87
CA VAL A 208 -4.07 -14.39 24.79
C VAL A 208 -4.59 -14.69 26.20
N SER A 209 -5.91 -14.82 26.34
CA SER A 209 -6.52 -15.23 27.61
C SER A 209 -6.03 -16.63 28.02
N PRO A 210 -5.78 -16.87 29.31
CA PRO A 210 -5.39 -18.20 29.79
C PRO A 210 -6.43 -19.29 29.46
N GLU A 211 -7.72 -18.92 29.35
CA GLU A 211 -8.83 -19.82 29.05
C GLU A 211 -8.84 -20.32 27.60
N ASP A 212 -8.18 -19.63 26.67
CA ASP A 212 -8.10 -20.00 25.24
C ASP A 212 -6.88 -20.88 24.93
N ARG A 213 -6.17 -21.40 25.94
CA ARG A 213 -4.97 -22.23 25.77
C ARG A 213 -5.22 -23.75 25.78
N ASP A 214 -6.43 -24.16 26.08
CA ASP A 214 -6.89 -25.53 26.07
C ASP A 214 -7.76 -25.79 24.82
#